data_4c750f68c61356a00f1efbf0e1749300
#
_entry.id   4c750f68c61356a00f1efbf0e1749300
#
_cell.length_a   1.000
_cell.length_b   1.000
_cell.length_c   1.000
_cell.angle_alpha   90.00
_cell.angle_beta   90.00
_cell.angle_gamma   90.00
#
_symmetry.space_group_name_H-M   'P 1'
#
loop_
_entity.id
_entity.type
_entity.pdbx_description
1 polymer ?
#
loop_
_entity_poly.entity_id
_entity_poly.type
_entity_poly.pdbx_seq_one_letter_code
_entity_poly.pdbx_strand_id
1 'polypeptide(L)'
;MAKNICVSICLLFIAVCACFAQPGNLRAAVHTTYASQIDVRELTNHNDGKAVEMYLRYCGLQKGEPWCASFVCWSFGKNEVKNPRDGFCPALFTPTNTIYKRDRKINSIPLQSDVFGIYFPEKGRIAHVGFIETWGTKTVTTVEGNTNAGGSREGDGVYRKIRLTRQIYAVARYIKN
;
A
#
# COMPACT_ATOMS: atom_id res chain seq x y z
N MET A 1 -44.37 4.76 -60.16
CA MET A 1 -43.98 5.69 -59.10
C MET A 1 -43.34 4.85 -58.00
N ALA A 2 -42.00 4.79 -57.92
CA ALA A 2 -41.26 4.06 -56.91
C ALA A 2 -40.85 5.09 -55.83
N LYS A 3 -41.27 4.84 -54.55
CA LYS A 3 -40.87 5.67 -53.41
C LYS A 3 -39.58 5.08 -52.81
N ASN A 4 -38.50 5.87 -52.93
CA ASN A 4 -37.24 5.58 -52.25
C ASN A 4 -37.37 5.88 -50.75
N ILE A 5 -37.27 4.87 -49.92
CA ILE A 5 -37.15 5.04 -48.44
C ILE A 5 -35.66 5.13 -48.13
N CYS A 6 -35.22 6.30 -47.73
CA CYS A 6 -33.87 6.56 -47.24
C CYS A 6 -33.82 6.16 -45.75
N VAL A 7 -33.16 5.06 -45.40
CA VAL A 7 -32.94 4.65 -44.00
C VAL A 7 -31.64 5.30 -43.51
N SER A 8 -31.74 6.35 -42.69
CA SER A 8 -30.59 6.94 -41.99
C SER A 8 -30.18 6.07 -40.82
N ILE A 9 -29.04 5.42 -40.94
CA ILE A 9 -28.42 4.70 -39.84
C ILE A 9 -27.64 5.71 -39.00
N CYS A 10 -28.18 6.10 -37.83
CA CYS A 10 -27.43 6.83 -36.81
C CYS A 10 -26.50 5.87 -36.06
N LEU A 11 -25.20 5.94 -36.38
CA LEU A 11 -24.15 5.29 -35.60
C LEU A 11 -23.92 6.08 -34.32
N LEU A 12 -24.43 5.57 -33.17
CA LEU A 12 -24.10 6.10 -31.85
C LEU A 12 -22.69 5.67 -31.50
N PHE A 13 -21.72 6.57 -31.57
CA PHE A 13 -20.40 6.39 -30.99
C PHE A 13 -20.50 6.56 -29.46
N ILE A 14 -20.52 5.46 -28.71
CA ILE A 14 -20.33 5.48 -27.26
C ILE A 14 -18.84 5.71 -27.03
N ALA A 15 -18.45 6.94 -26.75
CA ALA A 15 -17.11 7.26 -26.26
C ALA A 15 -16.97 6.71 -24.83
N VAL A 16 -16.31 5.56 -24.69
CA VAL A 16 -15.88 5.06 -23.38
C VAL A 16 -14.76 5.99 -22.90
N CYS A 17 -15.12 6.96 -22.06
CA CYS A 17 -14.14 7.83 -21.40
C CYS A 17 -13.40 6.99 -20.35
N ALA A 18 -12.22 6.46 -20.69
CA ALA A 18 -11.32 5.86 -19.74
C ALA A 18 -10.83 6.96 -18.78
N CYS A 19 -11.45 7.05 -17.63
CA CYS A 19 -11.07 8.00 -16.58
C CYS A 19 -9.76 7.50 -15.95
N PHE A 20 -8.61 7.88 -16.53
CA PHE A 20 -7.32 7.65 -15.87
C PHE A 20 -7.25 8.56 -14.64
N ALA A 21 -7.23 7.94 -13.46
CA ALA A 21 -7.06 8.67 -12.20
C ALA A 21 -5.74 9.45 -12.24
N GLN A 22 -5.79 10.75 -12.00
CA GLN A 22 -4.60 11.59 -11.89
C GLN A 22 -3.75 11.11 -10.71
N PRO A 23 -2.41 11.13 -10.78
CA PRO A 23 -1.52 10.60 -9.74
C PRO A 23 -1.79 11.15 -8.34
N GLY A 24 -2.13 12.42 -8.22
CA GLY A 24 -2.51 13.04 -6.95
C GLY A 24 -3.81 12.47 -6.37
N ASN A 25 -4.79 12.16 -7.22
CA ASN A 25 -6.04 11.51 -6.82
C ASN A 25 -5.80 10.06 -6.41
N LEU A 26 -4.90 9.34 -7.11
CA LEU A 26 -4.57 7.95 -6.79
C LEU A 26 -3.87 7.81 -5.42
N ARG A 27 -2.96 8.75 -5.06
CA ARG A 27 -2.35 8.77 -3.72
C ARG A 27 -3.39 8.98 -2.63
N ALA A 28 -4.32 9.91 -2.84
CA ALA A 28 -5.42 10.16 -1.91
C ALA A 28 -6.38 8.96 -1.81
N ALA A 29 -6.67 8.28 -2.91
CA ALA A 29 -7.51 7.08 -2.91
C ALA A 29 -6.85 5.93 -2.14
N VAL A 30 -5.55 5.68 -2.35
CA VAL A 30 -4.79 4.69 -1.58
C VAL A 30 -4.74 5.07 -0.10
N HIS A 31 -4.53 6.36 0.23
CA HIS A 31 -4.58 6.87 1.60
C HIS A 31 -5.94 6.58 2.25
N THR A 32 -7.04 6.93 1.58
CA THR A 32 -8.40 6.65 2.08
C THR A 32 -8.58 5.15 2.35
N THR A 33 -8.07 4.29 1.47
CA THR A 33 -8.18 2.84 1.61
C THR A 33 -7.45 2.35 2.86
N TYR A 34 -6.16 2.66 3.04
CA TYR A 34 -5.43 2.15 4.20
C TYR A 34 -5.82 2.85 5.51
N ALA A 35 -6.17 4.13 5.47
CA ALA A 35 -6.61 4.86 6.65
C ALA A 35 -7.97 4.37 7.18
N SER A 36 -8.88 3.92 6.29
CA SER A 36 -10.15 3.31 6.69
C SER A 36 -9.98 1.99 7.45
N GLN A 37 -8.80 1.40 7.44
CA GLN A 37 -8.49 0.15 8.16
C GLN A 37 -7.90 0.40 9.56
N ILE A 38 -7.63 1.65 9.93
CA ILE A 38 -7.21 1.96 11.31
C ILE A 38 -8.27 1.42 12.27
N ASP A 39 -7.80 0.87 13.39
CA ASP A 39 -8.61 0.15 14.40
C ASP A 39 -9.11 -1.24 13.99
N VAL A 40 -8.76 -1.76 12.82
CA VAL A 40 -8.86 -3.21 12.59
C VAL A 40 -7.98 -3.93 13.60
N ARG A 41 -8.54 -4.97 14.23
CA ARG A 41 -7.84 -5.82 15.21
C ARG A 41 -7.91 -7.29 14.78
N GLU A 42 -6.91 -8.04 15.17
CA GLU A 42 -6.93 -9.49 15.11
C GLU A 42 -8.04 -10.05 16.03
N LEU A 43 -8.58 -11.18 15.66
CA LEU A 43 -9.66 -11.79 16.43
C LEU A 43 -9.13 -12.43 17.74
N THR A 44 -7.98 -13.10 17.65
CA THR A 44 -7.38 -13.86 18.77
C THR A 44 -5.91 -13.53 19.03
N ASN A 45 -5.38 -12.47 18.43
CA ASN A 45 -3.95 -12.09 18.45
C ASN A 45 -3.02 -13.17 17.84
N HIS A 46 -3.52 -13.91 16.84
CA HIS A 46 -2.78 -14.94 16.12
C HIS A 46 -2.84 -14.72 14.60
N ASN A 47 -2.69 -13.48 14.14
CA ASN A 47 -2.74 -13.10 12.73
C ASN A 47 -4.03 -13.57 12.04
N ASP A 48 -5.18 -13.31 12.66
CA ASP A 48 -6.48 -13.84 12.26
C ASP A 48 -7.60 -12.78 12.27
N GLY A 49 -8.79 -13.22 11.86
CA GLY A 49 -9.96 -12.37 11.74
C GLY A 49 -10.25 -11.95 10.30
N LYS A 50 -11.52 -11.64 10.05
CA LYS A 50 -12.06 -11.42 8.69
C LYS A 50 -11.25 -10.45 7.83
N ALA A 51 -10.85 -9.31 8.39
CA ALA A 51 -10.07 -8.30 7.66
C ALA A 51 -8.62 -8.77 7.45
N VAL A 52 -7.96 -9.28 8.49
CA VAL A 52 -6.57 -9.78 8.39
C VAL A 52 -6.47 -10.91 7.38
N GLU A 53 -7.37 -11.87 7.42
CA GLU A 53 -7.42 -12.97 6.45
C GLU A 53 -7.70 -12.49 5.02
N MET A 54 -8.45 -11.40 4.85
CA MET A 54 -8.65 -10.78 3.53
C MET A 54 -7.32 -10.21 2.98
N TYR A 55 -6.50 -9.56 3.82
CA TYR A 55 -5.18 -9.07 3.40
C TYR A 55 -4.26 -10.23 3.04
N LEU A 56 -4.21 -11.27 3.87
CA LEU A 56 -3.41 -12.48 3.65
C LEU A 56 -3.79 -13.16 2.33
N ARG A 57 -5.10 -13.42 2.12
CA ARG A 57 -5.60 -14.06 0.88
C ARG A 57 -5.23 -13.29 -0.38
N TYR A 58 -5.16 -11.95 -0.32
CA TYR A 58 -4.74 -11.15 -1.47
C TYR A 58 -3.33 -11.51 -1.94
N CYS A 59 -2.45 -11.90 -1.03
CA CYS A 59 -1.08 -12.34 -1.31
C CYS A 59 -0.93 -13.87 -1.40
N GLY A 60 -2.03 -14.64 -1.36
CA GLY A 60 -1.99 -16.10 -1.41
C GLY A 60 -1.52 -16.76 -0.11
N LEU A 61 -1.55 -16.02 1.01
CA LEU A 61 -1.12 -16.50 2.32
C LEU A 61 -2.28 -17.06 3.14
N GLN A 62 -1.93 -17.87 4.14
CA GLN A 62 -2.86 -18.50 5.06
C GLN A 62 -3.05 -17.67 6.34
N LYS A 63 -4.15 -17.92 7.04
CA LYS A 63 -4.36 -17.46 8.42
C LYS A 63 -3.15 -17.83 9.30
N GLY A 64 -2.74 -16.92 10.18
CA GLY A 64 -1.61 -17.12 11.09
C GLY A 64 -0.27 -16.56 10.59
N GLU A 65 -0.18 -16.20 9.30
CA GLU A 65 1.03 -15.62 8.73
C GLU A 65 1.17 -14.12 9.09
N PRO A 66 2.41 -13.58 9.20
CA PRO A 66 2.63 -12.15 9.35
C PRO A 66 2.06 -11.36 8.16
N TRP A 67 1.34 -10.28 8.43
CA TRP A 67 0.51 -9.64 7.41
C TRP A 67 0.80 -8.16 7.12
N CYS A 68 1.89 -7.58 7.64
CA CYS A 68 2.21 -6.17 7.37
C CYS A 68 2.41 -5.88 5.86
N ALA A 69 3.12 -6.75 5.14
CA ALA A 69 3.30 -6.61 3.68
C ALA A 69 2.01 -6.92 2.91
N SER A 70 1.23 -7.90 3.39
CA SER A 70 -0.08 -8.23 2.79
C SER A 70 -1.08 -7.08 2.90
N PHE A 71 -1.09 -6.37 4.02
CA PHE A 71 -1.90 -5.16 4.20
C PHE A 71 -1.53 -4.07 3.18
N VAL A 72 -0.23 -3.84 2.97
CA VAL A 72 0.26 -2.88 1.96
C VAL A 72 -0.16 -3.30 0.56
N CYS A 73 0.10 -4.56 0.18
CA CYS A 73 -0.25 -5.09 -1.13
C CYS A 73 -1.76 -5.03 -1.39
N TRP A 74 -2.58 -5.42 -0.42
CA TRP A 74 -4.03 -5.37 -0.51
C TRP A 74 -4.53 -3.93 -0.71
N SER A 75 -4.01 -2.97 0.06
CA SER A 75 -4.39 -1.55 -0.06
C SER A 75 -4.09 -1.00 -1.44
N PHE A 76 -2.95 -1.36 -2.02
CA PHE A 76 -2.61 -1.04 -3.41
C PHE A 76 -3.57 -1.71 -4.40
N GLY A 77 -3.83 -3.00 -4.21
CA GLY A 77 -4.71 -3.75 -5.11
C GLY A 77 -6.15 -3.25 -5.15
N LYS A 78 -6.66 -2.72 -4.04
CA LYS A 78 -7.98 -2.07 -3.96
C LYS A 78 -8.08 -0.81 -4.84
N ASN A 79 -6.95 -0.22 -5.20
CA ASN A 79 -6.85 0.97 -6.03
C ASN A 79 -6.13 0.68 -7.37
N GLU A 80 -6.08 -0.59 -7.79
CA GLU A 80 -5.48 -1.04 -9.05
C GLU A 80 -3.99 -0.67 -9.21
N VAL A 81 -3.30 -0.33 -8.12
CA VAL A 81 -1.87 -0.07 -8.13
C VAL A 81 -1.12 -1.39 -8.24
N LYS A 82 -0.35 -1.55 -9.33
CA LYS A 82 0.48 -2.73 -9.54
C LYS A 82 1.46 -2.91 -8.39
N ASN A 83 1.48 -4.09 -7.78
CA ASN A 83 2.28 -4.42 -6.61
C ASN A 83 2.71 -5.91 -6.66
N PRO A 84 3.67 -6.37 -5.83
CA PRO A 84 4.19 -7.74 -5.91
C PRO A 84 3.18 -8.82 -5.49
N ARG A 85 2.12 -8.47 -4.74
CA ARG A 85 1.18 -9.41 -4.12
C ARG A 85 1.89 -10.48 -3.29
N ASP A 86 2.83 -10.03 -2.46
CA ASP A 86 3.73 -10.89 -1.69
C ASP A 86 3.72 -10.44 -0.21
N GLY A 87 3.68 -11.40 0.71
CA GLY A 87 3.78 -11.15 2.15
C GLY A 87 5.22 -10.94 2.64
N PHE A 88 6.21 -11.11 1.77
CA PHE A 88 7.62 -10.93 2.11
C PHE A 88 8.03 -9.45 1.99
N CYS A 89 8.27 -8.79 3.11
CA CYS A 89 8.57 -7.36 3.14
C CYS A 89 9.64 -6.90 2.13
N PRO A 90 10.78 -7.62 1.93
CA PRO A 90 11.79 -7.21 0.96
C PRO A 90 11.29 -7.15 -0.49
N ALA A 91 10.26 -7.93 -0.87
CA ALA A 91 9.70 -7.91 -2.22
C ALA A 91 9.12 -6.54 -2.62
N LEU A 92 8.79 -5.71 -1.62
CA LEU A 92 8.30 -4.34 -1.84
C LEU A 92 9.41 -3.34 -2.22
N PHE A 93 10.70 -3.72 -2.15
CA PHE A 93 11.83 -2.80 -2.36
C PHE A 93 12.71 -3.27 -3.51
N THR A 94 12.27 -3.03 -4.74
CA THR A 94 13.06 -3.32 -5.94
C THR A 94 14.00 -2.14 -6.28
N PRO A 95 15.05 -2.33 -7.06
CA PRO A 95 15.90 -1.23 -7.52
C PRO A 95 15.14 -0.12 -8.26
N THR A 96 14.04 -0.47 -8.93
CA THR A 96 13.25 0.46 -9.76
C THR A 96 12.25 1.31 -8.98
N ASN A 97 11.84 0.87 -7.77
CA ASN A 97 10.86 1.60 -6.96
C ASN A 97 11.44 2.13 -5.64
N THR A 98 12.64 1.73 -5.23
CA THR A 98 13.27 2.25 -4.01
C THR A 98 13.82 3.65 -4.25
N ILE A 99 13.22 4.65 -3.59
CA ILE A 99 13.54 6.07 -3.73
C ILE A 99 14.42 6.61 -2.60
N TYR A 100 14.50 5.90 -1.48
CA TYR A 100 15.29 6.24 -0.30
C TYR A 100 15.89 4.99 0.30
N LYS A 101 17.14 5.09 0.75
CA LYS A 101 17.80 4.10 1.59
C LYS A 101 18.71 4.85 2.58
N ARG A 102 18.67 4.48 3.87
CA ARG A 102 19.30 5.21 4.98
C ARG A 102 20.76 5.60 4.73
N ASP A 103 21.54 4.70 4.16
CA ASP A 103 22.98 4.88 3.96
C ASP A 103 23.33 5.37 2.54
N ARG A 104 22.34 5.88 1.81
CA ARG A 104 22.52 6.38 0.44
C ARG A 104 21.88 7.75 0.29
N LYS A 105 22.39 8.51 -0.70
CA LYS A 105 21.76 9.78 -1.08
C LYS A 105 20.28 9.56 -1.41
N ILE A 106 19.41 10.40 -0.86
CA ILE A 106 17.98 10.42 -1.16
C ILE A 106 17.78 10.84 -2.61
N ASN A 107 17.12 10.01 -3.40
CA ASN A 107 16.82 10.35 -4.80
C ASN A 107 15.55 11.18 -4.92
N SER A 108 14.67 11.14 -3.91
CA SER A 108 13.39 11.83 -3.91
C SER A 108 12.84 11.94 -2.48
N ILE A 109 12.15 13.04 -2.19
CA ILE A 109 11.46 13.21 -0.89
C ILE A 109 10.30 12.21 -0.85
N PRO A 110 10.18 11.39 0.22
CA PRO A 110 9.03 10.52 0.43
C PRO A 110 7.71 11.30 0.51
N LEU A 111 6.68 10.75 -0.08
CA LEU A 111 5.34 11.33 -0.17
C LEU A 111 4.31 10.44 0.52
N GLN A 112 3.11 10.98 0.75
CA GLN A 112 1.95 10.20 1.20
C GLN A 112 1.75 8.97 0.30
N SER A 113 1.41 7.83 0.91
CA SER A 113 1.20 6.54 0.23
C SER A 113 2.46 5.91 -0.38
N ASP A 114 3.67 6.44 -0.11
CA ASP A 114 4.90 5.68 -0.30
C ASP A 114 5.03 4.63 0.82
N VAL A 115 5.74 3.54 0.55
CA VAL A 115 5.92 2.43 1.49
C VAL A 115 7.25 2.56 2.21
N PHE A 116 7.25 2.58 3.54
CA PHE A 116 8.47 2.52 4.32
C PHE A 116 8.82 1.08 4.70
N GLY A 117 10.11 0.84 4.97
CA GLY A 117 10.62 -0.42 5.50
C GLY A 117 11.56 -0.21 6.68
N ILE A 118 11.42 -1.05 7.69
CA ILE A 118 12.31 -1.13 8.86
C ILE A 118 13.18 -2.37 8.72
N TYR A 119 14.49 -2.17 8.82
CA TYR A 119 15.48 -3.25 8.81
C TYR A 119 15.65 -3.81 10.23
N PHE A 120 15.62 -5.11 10.35
CA PHE A 120 15.84 -5.86 11.58
C PHE A 120 17.17 -6.60 11.48
N PRO A 121 18.20 -6.18 12.23
CA PRO A 121 19.53 -6.78 12.15
C PRO A 121 19.52 -8.28 12.42
N GLU A 122 18.74 -8.75 13.39
CA GLU A 122 18.61 -10.16 13.74
C GLU A 122 17.98 -11.02 12.65
N LYS A 123 17.25 -10.39 11.72
CA LYS A 123 16.65 -11.05 10.54
C LYS A 123 17.45 -10.82 9.27
N GLY A 124 18.46 -9.94 9.30
CA GLY A 124 19.27 -9.58 8.15
C GLY A 124 18.51 -8.93 6.99
N ARG A 125 17.30 -8.43 7.23
CA ARG A 125 16.41 -7.92 6.18
C ARG A 125 15.41 -6.89 6.67
N ILE A 126 14.73 -6.20 5.73
CA ILE A 126 13.51 -5.46 6.04
C ILE A 126 12.46 -6.49 6.50
N ALA A 127 11.94 -6.32 7.72
CA ALA A 127 10.99 -7.25 8.31
C ALA A 127 9.71 -6.59 8.82
N HIS A 128 9.56 -5.28 8.61
CA HIS A 128 8.32 -4.56 8.85
C HIS A 128 8.14 -3.45 7.81
N VAL A 129 6.89 -3.21 7.39
CA VAL A 129 6.50 -2.24 6.39
C VAL A 129 5.15 -1.60 6.73
N GLY A 130 4.90 -0.44 6.14
CA GLY A 130 3.62 0.26 6.18
C GLY A 130 3.63 1.46 5.25
N PHE A 131 2.59 2.27 5.32
CA PHE A 131 2.46 3.49 4.52
C PHE A 131 2.98 4.71 5.26
N ILE A 132 3.57 5.64 4.51
CA ILE A 132 3.88 6.99 4.96
C ILE A 132 2.63 7.86 4.78
N GLU A 133 2.20 8.57 5.83
CA GLU A 133 1.21 9.65 5.75
C GLU A 133 1.91 11.00 5.60
N THR A 134 2.89 11.29 6.47
CA THR A 134 3.69 12.50 6.39
C THR A 134 5.16 12.18 6.62
N TRP A 135 6.03 12.82 5.86
CA TRP A 135 7.47 12.70 6.01
C TRP A 135 8.07 13.97 6.60
N GLY A 136 8.79 13.86 7.71
CA GLY A 136 9.49 14.96 8.34
C GLY A 136 10.96 14.64 8.58
N THR A 137 11.72 15.66 8.97
CA THR A 137 13.15 15.52 9.22
C THR A 137 13.47 14.70 10.47
N LYS A 138 12.64 14.79 11.50
CA LYS A 138 12.81 14.08 12.78
C LYS A 138 11.85 12.90 12.92
N THR A 139 10.62 13.05 12.46
CA THR A 139 9.55 12.06 12.60
C THR A 139 8.79 11.84 11.31
N VAL A 140 8.20 10.66 11.19
CA VAL A 140 7.34 10.23 10.10
C VAL A 140 6.03 9.73 10.70
N THR A 141 4.89 10.23 10.21
CA THR A 141 3.60 9.62 10.54
C THR A 141 3.32 8.49 9.57
N THR A 142 2.94 7.34 10.10
CA THR A 142 2.74 6.10 9.34
C THR A 142 1.39 5.46 9.64
N VAL A 143 0.89 4.62 8.73
CA VAL A 143 -0.17 3.64 9.00
C VAL A 143 0.36 2.26 8.71
N GLU A 144 0.21 1.36 9.68
CA GLU A 144 0.90 0.07 9.72
C GLU A 144 -0.06 -1.05 10.11
N GLY A 145 -0.05 -2.13 9.36
CA GLY A 145 -0.70 -3.37 9.72
C GLY A 145 0.26 -4.31 10.45
N ASN A 146 -0.26 -5.27 11.19
CA ASN A 146 0.51 -6.23 11.98
C ASN A 146 1.50 -5.54 12.95
N THR A 147 0.99 -4.54 13.64
CA THR A 147 1.71 -3.76 14.65
C THR A 147 0.80 -3.54 15.86
N ASN A 148 1.31 -2.90 16.89
CA ASN A 148 0.55 -2.59 18.11
C ASN A 148 0.89 -1.20 18.66
N ALA A 149 0.15 -0.75 19.67
CA ALA A 149 0.40 0.53 20.32
C ALA A 149 1.73 0.55 21.09
N GLY A 150 2.05 -0.53 21.80
CA GLY A 150 3.18 -0.62 22.73
C GLY A 150 4.54 -0.90 22.11
N GLY A 151 4.62 -1.19 20.81
CA GLY A 151 5.89 -1.45 20.10
C GLY A 151 6.48 -2.83 20.38
N SER A 152 5.70 -3.79 20.90
CA SER A 152 6.11 -5.19 21.01
C SER A 152 6.28 -5.84 19.64
N ARG A 153 6.88 -7.03 19.59
CA ARG A 153 7.08 -7.80 18.35
C ARG A 153 5.79 -8.35 17.76
N GLU A 154 4.84 -8.69 18.62
CA GLU A 154 3.54 -9.21 18.22
C GLU A 154 2.61 -8.05 17.89
N GLY A 155 2.26 -7.94 16.61
CA GLY A 155 1.27 -7.00 16.14
C GLY A 155 -0.13 -7.54 16.39
N ASP A 156 -1.09 -6.66 16.67
CA ASP A 156 -2.47 -7.05 16.93
C ASP A 156 -3.48 -6.31 16.04
N GLY A 157 -3.00 -5.39 15.18
CA GLY A 157 -3.93 -4.60 14.38
C GLY A 157 -3.30 -3.62 13.41
N VAL A 158 -4.14 -2.71 12.92
CA VAL A 158 -3.76 -1.55 12.09
C VAL A 158 -3.74 -0.29 12.96
N TYR A 159 -2.62 0.43 12.93
CA TYR A 159 -2.43 1.62 13.75
C TYR A 159 -1.80 2.78 12.96
N ARG A 160 -2.21 4.02 13.29
CA ARG A 160 -1.42 5.20 12.97
C ARG A 160 -0.33 5.36 14.01
N LYS A 161 0.92 5.55 13.57
CA LYS A 161 2.08 5.68 14.45
C LYS A 161 2.93 6.88 14.10
N ILE A 162 3.69 7.36 15.07
CA ILE A 162 4.78 8.33 14.87
C ILE A 162 6.09 7.58 15.08
N ARG A 163 6.91 7.54 14.03
CA ARG A 163 8.23 6.91 14.06
C ARG A 163 9.33 7.95 13.94
N LEU A 164 10.49 7.71 14.53
CA LEU A 164 11.65 8.53 14.24
C LEU A 164 12.12 8.25 12.80
N THR A 165 12.42 9.30 12.04
CA THR A 165 12.87 9.16 10.63
C THR A 165 14.09 8.24 10.51
N ARG A 166 14.99 8.25 11.52
CA ARG A 166 16.14 7.32 11.59
C ARG A 166 15.77 5.85 11.72
N GLN A 167 14.55 5.49 12.05
CA GLN A 167 14.09 4.09 12.08
C GLN A 167 13.74 3.57 10.69
N ILE A 168 13.46 4.48 9.75
CA ILE A 168 13.14 4.10 8.38
C ILE A 168 14.44 3.74 7.65
N TYR A 169 14.52 2.51 7.18
CA TYR A 169 15.68 2.00 6.45
C TYR A 169 15.59 2.27 4.95
N ALA A 170 14.41 2.08 4.38
CA ALA A 170 14.16 2.30 2.95
C ALA A 170 12.74 2.82 2.71
N VAL A 171 12.54 3.50 1.57
CA VAL A 171 11.20 3.88 1.08
C VAL A 171 11.08 3.49 -0.38
N ALA A 172 9.94 2.86 -0.71
CA ALA A 172 9.56 2.49 -2.07
C ALA A 172 8.36 3.30 -2.54
N ARG A 173 8.38 3.70 -3.83
CA ARG A 173 7.32 4.45 -4.51
C ARG A 173 6.67 3.60 -5.58
N TYR A 174 5.37 3.37 -5.44
CA TYR A 174 4.55 2.62 -6.38
C TYR A 174 3.71 3.54 -7.27
N ILE A 175 3.33 4.71 -6.76
CA ILE A 175 2.54 5.71 -7.48
C ILE A 175 3.51 6.75 -8.02
N LYS A 176 3.73 6.70 -9.34
CA LYS A 176 4.57 7.69 -10.05
C LYS A 176 3.75 8.94 -10.32
N ASN A 177 4.38 10.09 -10.25
CA ASN A 177 3.78 11.38 -10.65
C ASN A 177 3.71 11.47 -12.17
#